data_32be00249c0adf5ba63099fd530f0d8c
#
_entry.id   32be00249c0adf5ba63099fd530f0d8c
#
_cell.length_a   1.000
_cell.length_b   1.000
_cell.length_c   1.000
_cell.angle_alpha   90.00
_cell.angle_beta   90.00
_cell.angle_gamma   90.00
#
_symmetry.space_group_name_H-M   'P 1'
#
loop_
_entity.id
_entity.type
_entity.pdbx_description
1 polymer ?
#
loop_
_entity_poly.entity_id
_entity_poly.type
_entity_poly.pdbx_seq_one_letter_code
_entity_poly.pdbx_strand_id
1 'polypeptide(L)'
;MKKKFALSFLTIASVALLAACGEVSTSGSNTTGNEIGKELKVGFNFEKTGEVAAYGSAEQKGAQLAVDEINAKGGADGKKIVVTDKDNKSETAEAATVTTNLVTQSKVNALVGPATSGATAAAVANAG
;
A
#
# COMPACT_ATOMS: atom_id res chain seq x y z
N MET A 1 -73.26 -10.30 31.99
CA MET A 1 -72.61 -11.52 31.48
C MET A 1 -71.63 -11.17 30.35
N LYS A 2 -70.48 -11.81 30.36
CA LYS A 2 -69.45 -11.81 29.35
C LYS A 2 -68.37 -10.75 29.50
N LYS A 3 -67.38 -11.15 30.22
CA LYS A 3 -66.08 -10.54 30.47
C LYS A 3 -65.28 -10.55 29.16
N LYS A 4 -64.74 -9.42 28.75
CA LYS A 4 -63.80 -9.33 27.64
C LYS A 4 -62.39 -9.23 28.19
N PHE A 5 -61.63 -10.22 27.91
CA PHE A 5 -60.19 -10.26 28.19
C PHE A 5 -59.47 -9.29 27.30
N ALA A 6 -58.82 -8.33 27.91
CA ALA A 6 -57.80 -7.53 27.25
C ALA A 6 -56.44 -8.20 27.50
N LEU A 7 -55.89 -8.84 26.50
CA LEU A 7 -54.58 -9.45 26.59
C LEU A 7 -53.55 -8.51 25.98
N SER A 8 -52.82 -7.93 26.84
CA SER A 8 -51.41 -7.52 26.81
C SER A 8 -50.68 -7.62 25.48
N PHE A 9 -50.40 -6.49 24.90
CA PHE A 9 -49.26 -6.31 24.02
C PHE A 9 -48.08 -5.77 24.85
N LEU A 10 -47.31 -6.65 25.38
CA LEU A 10 -46.03 -6.36 26.00
C LEU A 10 -45.04 -7.40 25.47
N THR A 11 -44.32 -7.09 24.47
CA THR A 11 -43.01 -7.64 24.11
C THR A 11 -42.68 -7.20 22.68
N ILE A 12 -41.70 -6.43 22.51
CA ILE A 12 -40.66 -6.42 21.52
C ILE A 12 -39.98 -5.03 21.58
N ALA A 13 -39.22 -4.85 22.61
CA ALA A 13 -38.33 -3.71 22.72
C ALA A 13 -36.95 -4.19 23.23
N SER A 14 -36.29 -5.05 22.49
CA SER A 14 -34.93 -5.47 22.89
C SER A 14 -34.16 -6.19 21.80
N VAL A 15 -34.17 -5.67 20.56
CA VAL A 15 -33.19 -6.09 19.56
C VAL A 15 -32.80 -4.88 18.69
N ALA A 16 -32.29 -3.83 19.28
CA ALA A 16 -31.79 -2.68 18.56
C ALA A 16 -30.50 -2.11 19.18
N LEU A 17 -29.60 -2.98 19.64
CA LEU A 17 -28.36 -2.53 20.28
C LEU A 17 -27.11 -3.29 19.82
N LEU A 18 -27.10 -3.82 18.60
CA LEU A 18 -25.91 -4.48 18.04
C LEU A 18 -25.51 -3.96 16.65
N ALA A 19 -25.94 -2.76 16.27
CA ALA A 19 -25.51 -2.10 15.04
C ALA A 19 -24.58 -0.90 15.31
N ALA A 20 -23.87 -0.89 16.43
CA ALA A 20 -22.85 0.10 16.75
C ALA A 20 -21.44 -0.50 16.63
N CYS A 21 -21.23 -1.46 15.75
CA CYS A 21 -19.90 -1.72 15.21
C CYS A 21 -19.69 -0.74 14.07
N GLY A 22 -19.27 0.41 14.46
CA GLY A 22 -18.55 1.46 13.88
C GLY A 22 -18.19 1.24 12.41
N GLU A 23 -18.85 1.91 11.51
CA GLU A 23 -18.14 2.50 10.40
C GLU A 23 -17.03 3.33 11.03
N VAL A 24 -15.84 2.77 11.08
CA VAL A 24 -14.63 3.56 11.12
C VAL A 24 -14.69 4.37 9.83
N SER A 25 -15.30 5.54 9.90
CA SER A 25 -15.02 6.60 8.96
C SER A 25 -13.53 6.87 9.13
N THR A 26 -12.72 6.12 8.42
CA THR A 26 -11.39 6.58 8.07
C THR A 26 -11.64 7.88 7.34
N SER A 27 -11.50 8.99 8.08
CA SER A 27 -11.20 10.29 7.53
C SER A 27 -9.82 10.10 6.88
N GLY A 28 -9.81 9.28 5.82
CA GLY A 28 -8.67 9.03 4.99
C GLY A 28 -8.36 10.36 4.35
N SER A 29 -7.24 10.92 4.72
CA SER A 29 -6.48 11.75 3.81
C SER A 29 -6.68 11.17 2.40
N ASN A 30 -7.25 11.93 1.48
CA ASN A 30 -7.40 11.55 0.08
C ASN A 30 -6.03 11.49 -0.58
N THR A 31 -5.20 10.54 -0.18
CA THR A 31 -4.07 10.11 -0.98
C THR A 31 -4.64 9.28 -2.11
N THR A 32 -5.02 9.96 -3.17
CA THR A 32 -5.39 9.31 -4.41
C THR A 32 -4.10 8.75 -5.00
N GLY A 33 -3.79 7.51 -4.70
CA GLY A 33 -2.68 6.80 -5.31
C GLY A 33 -2.83 6.74 -6.83
N ASN A 34 -1.78 6.43 -7.55
CA ASN A 34 -1.84 6.29 -8.99
C ASN A 34 -2.79 5.13 -9.38
N GLU A 35 -3.61 5.34 -10.40
CA GLU A 35 -4.54 4.32 -10.89
C GLU A 35 -3.81 3.05 -11.32
N ILE A 36 -4.35 1.91 -10.90
CA ILE A 36 -3.89 0.59 -11.35
C ILE A 36 -4.58 0.27 -12.67
N GLY A 37 -3.84 0.37 -13.77
CA GLY A 37 -4.33 0.05 -15.11
C GLY A 37 -4.26 -1.45 -15.43
N LYS A 38 -3.83 -1.77 -16.66
CA LYS A 38 -3.63 -3.16 -17.11
C LYS A 38 -2.41 -3.83 -16.50
N GLU A 39 -1.48 -3.05 -15.98
CA GLU A 39 -0.24 -3.47 -15.35
C GLU A 39 -0.18 -2.89 -13.94
N LEU A 40 0.50 -3.59 -13.04
CA LEU A 40 0.87 -3.10 -11.72
C LEU A 40 2.29 -2.51 -11.81
N LYS A 41 2.41 -1.21 -11.69
CA LYS A 41 3.69 -0.51 -11.76
C LYS A 41 4.34 -0.44 -10.39
N VAL A 42 5.52 -0.99 -10.25
CA VAL A 42 6.29 -1.01 -9.00
C VAL A 42 7.58 -0.21 -9.17
N GLY A 43 7.84 0.71 -8.27
CA GLY A 43 9.08 1.46 -8.21
C GLY A 43 10.08 0.81 -7.27
N PHE A 44 11.30 0.58 -7.72
CA PHE A 44 12.41 0.19 -6.87
C PHE A 44 13.26 1.43 -6.58
N ASN A 45 13.51 1.66 -5.30
CA ASN A 45 14.34 2.74 -4.79
C ASN A 45 15.37 2.14 -3.84
N PHE A 46 16.50 1.71 -4.38
CA PHE A 46 17.54 1.03 -3.61
C PHE A 46 18.87 1.74 -3.67
N GLU A 47 19.70 1.50 -2.66
CA GLU A 47 21.10 1.90 -2.58
C GLU A 47 21.97 0.97 -3.43
N LYS A 48 21.99 1.15 -4.76
CA LYS A 48 22.74 0.28 -5.68
C LYS A 48 24.20 0.71 -5.83
N THR A 49 24.50 1.96 -5.52
CA THR A 49 25.87 2.51 -5.42
C THR A 49 26.05 3.24 -4.09
N GLY A 50 27.28 3.64 -3.80
CA GLY A 50 27.62 4.35 -2.56
C GLY A 50 27.95 3.44 -1.38
N GLU A 51 27.90 4.00 -0.18
CA GLU A 51 28.46 3.39 1.05
C GLU A 51 27.79 2.06 1.42
N VAL A 52 26.48 1.94 1.23
CA VAL A 52 25.71 0.76 1.62
C VAL A 52 25.22 -0.06 0.43
N ALA A 53 25.87 0.09 -0.72
CA ALA A 53 25.49 -0.59 -1.97
C ALA A 53 25.38 -2.13 -1.85
N ALA A 54 26.16 -2.74 -0.97
CA ALA A 54 26.09 -4.20 -0.76
C ALA A 54 24.72 -4.65 -0.24
N TYR A 55 24.08 -3.86 0.64
CA TYR A 55 22.74 -4.13 1.14
C TYR A 55 21.68 -3.88 0.07
N GLY A 56 21.63 -2.67 -0.48
CA GLY A 56 20.63 -2.29 -1.46
C GLY A 56 20.65 -3.11 -2.73
N SER A 57 21.85 -3.48 -3.21
CA SER A 57 21.98 -4.37 -4.38
C SER A 57 21.51 -5.80 -4.10
N ALA A 58 21.72 -6.32 -2.89
CA ALA A 58 21.24 -7.64 -2.52
C ALA A 58 19.71 -7.66 -2.40
N GLU A 59 19.13 -6.66 -1.74
CA GLU A 59 17.67 -6.53 -1.60
C GLU A 59 16.98 -6.31 -2.96
N GLN A 60 17.55 -5.47 -3.83
CA GLN A 60 17.04 -5.25 -5.17
C GLN A 60 16.97 -6.54 -5.99
N LYS A 61 18.01 -7.39 -5.92
CA LYS A 61 18.02 -8.69 -6.61
C LYS A 61 16.94 -9.63 -6.07
N GLY A 62 16.75 -9.64 -4.75
CA GLY A 62 15.68 -10.43 -4.11
C GLY A 62 14.29 -9.95 -4.53
N ALA A 63 14.08 -8.64 -4.55
CA ALA A 63 12.83 -8.04 -5.01
C ALA A 63 12.56 -8.34 -6.50
N GLN A 64 13.58 -8.26 -7.35
CA GLN A 64 13.45 -8.58 -8.78
C GLN A 64 13.11 -10.06 -8.99
N LEU A 65 13.76 -10.97 -8.26
CA LEU A 65 13.44 -12.40 -8.31
C LEU A 65 11.97 -12.66 -7.96
N ALA A 66 11.47 -12.03 -6.90
CA ALA A 66 10.06 -12.15 -6.51
C ALA A 66 9.11 -11.64 -7.62
N VAL A 67 9.43 -10.51 -8.25
CA VAL A 67 8.66 -10.00 -9.40
C VAL A 67 8.66 -10.98 -10.57
N ASP A 68 9.81 -11.54 -10.90
CA ASP A 68 9.95 -12.51 -12.00
C ASP A 68 9.12 -13.77 -11.74
N GLU A 69 9.15 -14.29 -10.50
CA GLU A 69 8.35 -15.45 -10.10
C GLU A 69 6.85 -15.17 -10.13
N ILE A 70 6.41 -14.00 -9.66
CA ILE A 70 5.00 -13.60 -9.69
C ILE A 70 4.53 -13.47 -11.15
N ASN A 71 5.33 -12.82 -11.99
CA ASN A 71 5.01 -12.65 -13.40
C ASN A 71 4.97 -13.99 -14.15
N ALA A 72 5.86 -14.93 -13.82
CA ALA A 72 5.85 -16.27 -14.41
C ALA A 72 4.58 -17.07 -14.06
N LYS A 73 3.94 -16.75 -12.93
CA LYS A 73 2.67 -17.35 -12.47
C LYS A 73 1.42 -16.61 -12.96
N GLY A 74 1.57 -15.62 -13.82
CA GLY A 74 0.44 -14.86 -14.39
C GLY A 74 0.25 -13.46 -13.80
N GLY A 75 1.19 -12.99 -12.98
CA GLY A 75 1.16 -11.66 -12.39
C GLY A 75 0.38 -11.59 -11.07
N ALA A 76 0.25 -10.40 -10.55
CA ALA A 76 -0.52 -10.11 -9.34
C ALA A 76 -1.97 -9.80 -9.72
N ASP A 77 -2.90 -10.62 -9.27
CA ASP A 77 -4.32 -10.52 -9.64
C ASP A 77 -4.52 -10.45 -11.18
N GLY A 78 -3.77 -11.29 -11.91
CA GLY A 78 -3.80 -11.34 -13.37
C GLY A 78 -3.13 -10.16 -14.08
N LYS A 79 -2.51 -9.25 -13.34
CA LYS A 79 -1.79 -8.09 -13.88
C LYS A 79 -0.29 -8.33 -13.83
N LYS A 80 0.38 -8.08 -14.95
CA LYS A 80 1.83 -8.10 -14.99
C LYS A 80 2.42 -6.99 -14.12
N ILE A 81 3.42 -7.32 -13.31
CA ILE A 81 4.21 -6.34 -12.57
C ILE A 81 5.28 -5.78 -13.51
N VAL A 82 5.31 -4.45 -13.63
CA VAL A 82 6.32 -3.71 -14.39
C VAL A 82 7.13 -2.87 -13.42
N VAL A 83 8.44 -3.08 -13.41
CA VAL A 83 9.36 -2.42 -12.48
C VAL A 83 10.00 -1.19 -13.13
N THR A 84 10.02 -0.08 -12.39
CA THR A 84 10.92 1.06 -12.65
C THR A 84 11.98 1.07 -11.55
N ASP A 85 13.20 0.68 -11.91
CA ASP A 85 14.31 0.52 -10.99
C ASP A 85 15.23 1.76 -10.98
N LYS A 86 15.44 2.34 -9.80
CA LYS A 86 16.25 3.54 -9.57
C LYS A 86 17.30 3.29 -8.49
N ASP A 87 18.38 4.06 -8.56
CA ASP A 87 19.48 4.07 -7.60
C ASP A 87 19.43 5.38 -6.79
N ASN A 88 19.37 5.29 -5.46
CA ASN A 88 19.46 6.45 -4.58
C ASN A 88 20.88 6.77 -4.10
N LYS A 89 21.89 6.02 -4.56
CA LYS A 89 23.31 6.23 -4.34
C LYS A 89 23.74 6.23 -2.88
N SER A 90 22.95 5.62 -2.01
CA SER A 90 23.13 5.66 -0.55
C SER A 90 22.95 7.05 0.07
N GLU A 91 22.28 7.95 -0.64
CA GLU A 91 22.06 9.34 -0.22
C GLU A 91 20.59 9.54 0.18
N THR A 92 20.34 9.98 1.41
CA THR A 92 18.99 10.23 1.93
C THR A 92 18.20 11.23 1.08
N ALA A 93 18.85 12.31 0.65
CA ALA A 93 18.21 13.32 -0.20
C ALA A 93 17.87 12.77 -1.59
N GLU A 94 18.73 11.90 -2.14
CA GLU A 94 18.47 11.24 -3.42
C GLU A 94 17.30 10.24 -3.29
N ALA A 95 17.21 9.51 -2.18
CA ALA A 95 16.09 8.62 -1.91
C ALA A 95 14.73 9.36 -1.95
N ALA A 96 14.66 10.56 -1.38
CA ALA A 96 13.48 11.42 -1.46
C ALA A 96 13.17 11.85 -2.91
N THR A 97 14.20 12.28 -3.65
CA THR A 97 14.07 12.69 -5.06
C THR A 97 13.62 11.53 -5.94
N VAL A 98 14.23 10.37 -5.79
CA VAL A 98 13.87 9.14 -6.50
C VAL A 98 12.41 8.76 -6.21
N THR A 99 11.98 8.81 -4.95
CA THR A 99 10.58 8.53 -4.58
C THR A 99 9.63 9.49 -5.29
N THR A 100 9.87 10.79 -5.20
CA THR A 100 9.06 11.79 -5.89
C THR A 100 8.95 11.49 -7.39
N ASN A 101 10.06 11.18 -8.06
CA ASN A 101 10.06 10.85 -9.49
C ASN A 101 9.28 9.56 -9.80
N LEU A 102 9.43 8.52 -8.99
CA LEU A 102 8.70 7.27 -9.17
C LEU A 102 7.17 7.49 -9.04
N VAL A 103 6.74 8.26 -8.06
CA VAL A 103 5.32 8.54 -7.82
C VAL A 103 4.76 9.48 -8.89
N THR A 104 5.44 10.60 -9.16
CA THR A 104 4.86 11.67 -9.99
C THR A 104 5.09 11.51 -11.48
N GLN A 105 6.22 10.94 -11.90
CA GLN A 105 6.58 10.78 -13.32
C GLN A 105 6.35 9.37 -13.82
N SER A 106 6.86 8.35 -13.08
CA SER A 106 6.68 6.95 -13.46
C SER A 106 5.29 6.42 -13.11
N LYS A 107 4.53 7.15 -12.26
CA LYS A 107 3.17 6.79 -11.85
C LYS A 107 3.10 5.38 -11.28
N VAL A 108 4.04 5.03 -10.42
CA VAL A 108 4.05 3.72 -9.76
C VAL A 108 2.90 3.57 -8.76
N ASN A 109 2.43 2.35 -8.59
CA ASN A 109 1.35 2.01 -7.67
C ASN A 109 1.88 1.58 -6.30
N ALA A 110 3.12 1.10 -6.26
CA ALA A 110 3.80 0.69 -5.04
C ALA A 110 5.30 0.97 -5.13
N LEU A 111 5.94 1.11 -3.97
CA LEU A 111 7.39 1.30 -3.84
C LEU A 111 7.98 0.15 -3.03
N VAL A 112 9.17 -0.28 -3.42
CA VAL A 112 9.99 -1.26 -2.70
C VAL A 112 11.36 -0.65 -2.44
N GLY A 113 11.84 -0.74 -1.22
CA GLY A 113 13.03 -0.02 -0.75
C GLY A 113 12.67 1.32 -0.11
N PRO A 114 13.64 2.13 0.34
CA PRO A 114 15.08 1.85 0.42
C PRO A 114 15.46 0.79 1.50
N ALA A 115 16.73 0.36 1.48
CA ALA A 115 17.28 -0.62 2.41
C ALA A 115 17.62 -0.04 3.79
N THR A 116 17.88 1.27 3.89
CA THR A 116 18.28 1.91 5.14
C THR A 116 17.16 2.74 5.77
N SER A 117 17.14 2.80 7.10
CA SER A 117 16.09 3.52 7.85
C SER A 117 16.04 5.01 7.54
N GLY A 118 17.20 5.65 7.38
CA GLY A 118 17.27 7.08 7.05
C GLY A 118 16.70 7.39 5.67
N ALA A 119 17.08 6.61 4.68
CA ALA A 119 16.54 6.73 3.32
C ALA A 119 15.06 6.38 3.27
N THR A 120 14.63 5.36 4.02
CA THR A 120 13.20 4.98 4.12
C THR A 120 12.36 6.11 4.71
N ALA A 121 12.81 6.75 5.79
CA ALA A 121 12.11 7.88 6.38
C ALA A 121 11.95 9.05 5.39
N ALA A 122 12.99 9.35 4.61
CA ALA A 122 12.94 10.37 3.57
C ALA A 122 12.03 9.97 2.39
N ALA A 123 12.04 8.70 2.00
CA ALA A 123 11.17 8.17 0.96
C ALA A 123 9.69 8.25 1.36
N VAL A 124 9.33 7.79 2.55
CA VAL A 124 7.94 7.80 3.04
C VAL A 124 7.37 9.21 3.09
N ALA A 125 8.14 10.20 3.50
CA ALA A 125 7.70 11.61 3.52
C ALA A 125 7.35 12.16 2.12
N ASN A 126 7.73 11.48 1.05
CA ASN A 126 7.54 11.90 -0.35
C ASN A 126 6.73 10.87 -1.18
N ALA A 127 6.17 9.87 -0.54
CA ALA A 127 5.46 8.78 -1.25
C ALA A 127 3.97 9.05 -1.50
N GLY A 128 3.37 10.07 -0.86
CA GLY A 128 1.94 10.37 -1.05
C GLY A 128 1.45 11.51 -0.23
#